data_b7de6055869797ed4cd700096ff064f6
#
_entry.id   b7de6055869797ed4cd700096ff064f6
#
_cell.length_a   1.000
_cell.length_b   1.000
_cell.length_c   1.000
_cell.angle_alpha   90.00
_cell.angle_beta   90.00
_cell.angle_gamma   90.00
#
_symmetry.space_group_name_H-M   'P 1'
#
loop_
_entity.id
_entity.type
_entity.pdbx_description
1 polymer ?
#
loop_
_entity_poly.entity_id
_entity_poly.type
_entity_poly.pdbx_seq_one_letter_code
_entity_poly.pdbx_strand_id
1 'polypeptide(L)'
;MVMIWFDMDGTIANLYGVDNWLPMLREYNPAPYAEAEVMLNMSLLARYLNKLQTVGYGIGIISWLSKNSTTEYDEAVTAAKLGWLNQHLKSVDFDKIHIVDYGTPKTSFRETDEDILFDDEERNREEWGDDSYLPNDIIEQLKNLLKDAE
;
A
#
# COMPACT_ATOMS: atom_id res chain seq x y z
N MET A 1 18.76 -2.00 5.23
CA MET A 1 17.95 -1.21 4.26
C MET A 1 16.69 -0.74 4.95
N VAL A 2 16.49 0.56 5.00
CA VAL A 2 15.26 1.15 5.53
C VAL A 2 14.15 0.95 4.51
N MET A 3 13.02 0.43 4.96
CA MET A 3 11.86 0.16 4.11
C MET A 3 10.83 1.29 4.18
N ILE A 4 10.25 1.59 3.04
CA ILE A 4 9.09 2.48 2.92
C ILE A 4 7.91 1.59 2.53
N TRP A 5 6.96 1.46 3.44
CA TRP A 5 5.80 0.58 3.30
C TRP A 5 4.55 1.37 2.95
N PHE A 6 3.74 0.82 2.07
CA PHE A 6 2.45 1.39 1.68
C PHE A 6 1.33 0.40 1.93
N ASP A 7 0.28 0.86 2.60
CA ASP A 7 -1.05 0.25 2.52
C ASP A 7 -1.62 0.52 1.12
N MET A 8 -2.59 -0.27 0.68
CA MET A 8 -3.23 -0.07 -0.62
C MET A 8 -4.59 0.61 -0.51
N ASP A 9 -5.56 -0.05 0.09
CA ASP A 9 -6.95 0.41 0.10
C ASP A 9 -7.12 1.67 0.95
N GLY A 10 -7.57 2.77 0.32
CA GLY A 10 -7.70 4.06 0.99
C GLY A 10 -6.41 4.85 1.09
N THR A 11 -5.28 4.30 0.64
CA THR A 11 -3.96 4.94 0.67
C THR A 11 -3.44 5.28 -0.73
N ILE A 12 -3.33 4.30 -1.61
CA ILE A 12 -2.95 4.51 -3.02
C ILE A 12 -4.06 4.10 -3.98
N ALA A 13 -4.91 3.16 -3.57
CA ALA A 13 -6.04 2.65 -4.35
C ALA A 13 -7.36 3.08 -3.71
N ASN A 14 -8.23 3.72 -4.47
CA ASN A 14 -9.50 4.24 -3.96
C ASN A 14 -10.59 3.16 -3.97
N LEU A 15 -10.41 2.12 -3.15
CA LEU A 15 -11.39 1.05 -3.01
C LEU A 15 -12.76 1.60 -2.59
N TYR A 16 -12.77 2.50 -1.61
CA TYR A 16 -14.00 3.04 -1.02
C TYR A 16 -14.75 3.99 -1.95
N GLY A 17 -14.11 4.42 -3.04
CA GLY A 17 -14.73 5.20 -4.10
C GLY A 17 -15.38 4.37 -5.21
N VAL A 18 -15.21 3.06 -5.19
CA VAL A 18 -15.86 2.17 -6.16
C VAL A 18 -17.35 2.04 -5.80
N ASP A 19 -18.24 2.27 -6.76
CA ASP A 19 -19.68 2.12 -6.54
C ASP A 19 -20.00 0.70 -6.10
N ASN A 20 -20.77 0.59 -5.02
CA ASN A 20 -21.20 -0.70 -4.45
C ASN A 20 -20.04 -1.59 -3.97
N TRP A 21 -18.92 -0.99 -3.58
CA TRP A 21 -17.75 -1.78 -3.14
C TRP A 21 -18.08 -2.73 -1.98
N LEU A 22 -18.83 -2.27 -0.98
CA LEU A 22 -19.15 -3.10 0.20
C LEU A 22 -20.08 -4.26 -0.13
N PRO A 23 -21.22 -4.06 -0.83
CA PRO A 23 -22.03 -5.18 -1.29
C PRO A 23 -21.26 -6.20 -2.14
N MET A 24 -20.37 -5.72 -3.03
CA MET A 24 -19.54 -6.60 -3.86
C MET A 24 -18.59 -7.44 -3.03
N LEU A 25 -17.95 -6.86 -2.01
CA LEU A 25 -17.10 -7.62 -1.09
C LEU A 25 -17.89 -8.70 -0.35
N ARG A 26 -19.09 -8.36 0.09
CA ARG A 26 -19.97 -9.30 0.79
C ARG A 26 -20.44 -10.46 -0.10
N GLU A 27 -20.45 -10.25 -1.40
CA GLU A 27 -20.79 -11.26 -2.40
C GLU A 27 -19.54 -11.99 -2.95
N TYR A 28 -18.38 -11.75 -2.34
CA TYR A 28 -17.11 -12.33 -2.75
C TYR A 28 -16.71 -11.95 -4.19
N ASN A 29 -17.02 -10.71 -4.59
CA ASN A 29 -16.63 -10.17 -5.89
C ASN A 29 -15.32 -9.38 -5.75
N PRO A 30 -14.22 -9.76 -6.43
CA PRO A 30 -12.93 -9.06 -6.33
C PRO A 30 -12.85 -7.78 -7.17
N ALA A 31 -13.87 -7.48 -7.99
CA ALA A 31 -13.84 -6.36 -8.93
C ALA A 31 -13.47 -5.01 -8.29
N PRO A 32 -13.96 -4.65 -7.09
CA PRO A 32 -13.57 -3.37 -6.49
C PRO A 32 -12.06 -3.20 -6.31
N TYR A 33 -11.35 -4.27 -5.99
CA TYR A 33 -9.90 -4.23 -5.85
C TYR A 33 -9.18 -4.06 -7.17
N ALA A 34 -9.71 -4.63 -8.25
CA ALA A 34 -9.14 -4.51 -9.58
C ALA A 34 -9.43 -3.15 -10.24
N GLU A 35 -10.61 -2.58 -9.96
CA GLU A 35 -11.16 -1.40 -10.63
C GLU A 35 -10.93 -0.10 -9.87
N ALA A 36 -10.39 -0.14 -8.65
CA ALA A 36 -10.16 1.05 -7.85
C ALA A 36 -9.31 2.08 -8.61
N GLU A 37 -9.73 3.34 -8.55
CA GLU A 37 -8.97 4.44 -9.13
C GLU A 37 -7.74 4.77 -8.27
N VAL A 38 -6.77 5.44 -8.89
CA VAL A 38 -5.58 5.92 -8.17
C VAL A 38 -5.93 7.11 -7.29
N MET A 39 -5.20 7.28 -6.18
CA MET A 39 -5.45 8.36 -5.22
C MET A 39 -4.47 9.51 -5.33
N LEU A 40 -3.43 9.38 -6.16
CA LEU A 40 -2.42 10.42 -6.33
C LEU A 40 -1.80 10.30 -7.73
N ASN A 41 -0.89 11.22 -8.05
CA ASN A 41 -0.17 11.18 -9.32
C ASN A 41 0.81 10.00 -9.33
N MET A 42 0.43 8.93 -10.02
CA MET A 42 1.19 7.68 -10.02
C MET A 42 2.51 7.78 -10.77
N SER A 43 2.59 8.61 -11.80
CA SER A 43 3.86 8.84 -12.51
C SER A 43 4.88 9.52 -11.61
N LEU A 44 4.44 10.48 -10.83
CA LEU A 44 5.28 11.17 -9.86
C LEU A 44 5.70 10.23 -8.74
N LEU A 45 4.75 9.45 -8.20
CA LEU A 45 5.03 8.46 -7.17
C LEU A 45 6.07 7.46 -7.65
N ALA A 46 5.87 6.86 -8.81
CA ALA A 46 6.82 5.90 -9.39
C ALA A 46 8.21 6.48 -9.54
N ARG A 47 8.31 7.72 -10.00
CA ARG A 47 9.61 8.41 -10.17
C ARG A 47 10.31 8.58 -8.84
N TYR A 48 9.61 8.98 -7.79
CA TYR A 48 10.20 9.14 -6.46
C TYR A 48 10.62 7.79 -5.87
N LEU A 49 9.77 6.77 -6.02
CA LEU A 49 10.09 5.43 -5.50
C LEU A 49 11.33 4.85 -6.20
N ASN A 50 11.43 5.00 -7.51
CA ASN A 50 12.60 4.53 -8.25
C ASN A 50 13.88 5.24 -7.81
N LYS A 51 13.81 6.56 -7.58
CA LYS A 51 14.96 7.32 -7.08
C LYS A 51 15.36 6.89 -5.66
N LEU A 52 14.37 6.67 -4.80
CA LEU A 52 14.62 6.23 -3.42
C LEU A 52 15.29 4.86 -3.38
N GLN A 53 14.87 3.94 -4.24
CA GLN A 53 15.56 2.65 -4.38
C GLN A 53 17.01 2.83 -4.81
N THR A 54 17.29 3.77 -5.71
CA THR A 54 18.64 4.06 -6.15
C THR A 54 19.55 4.56 -5.02
N VAL A 55 18.99 5.27 -4.04
CA VAL A 55 19.77 5.76 -2.89
C VAL A 55 19.70 4.83 -1.68
N GLY A 56 19.16 3.63 -1.82
CA GLY A 56 19.27 2.57 -0.82
C GLY A 56 18.04 2.27 0.00
N TYR A 57 16.89 2.88 -0.29
CA TYR A 57 15.63 2.54 0.37
C TYR A 57 15.01 1.30 -0.28
N GLY A 58 14.34 0.49 0.54
CA GLY A 58 13.45 -0.56 0.03
C GLY A 58 12.03 -0.04 -0.07
N ILE A 59 11.26 -0.56 -1.02
CA ILE A 59 9.86 -0.20 -1.24
C ILE A 59 9.01 -1.46 -1.08
N GLY A 60 8.00 -1.37 -0.24
CA GLY A 60 7.14 -2.52 0.02
C GLY A 60 5.67 -2.18 0.19
N ILE A 61 4.85 -3.21 0.10
CA ILE A 61 3.40 -3.17 0.31
C ILE A 61 3.07 -4.04 1.52
N ILE A 62 2.20 -3.53 2.39
CA ILE A 62 1.53 -4.32 3.43
C ILE A 62 0.04 -4.02 3.31
N SER A 63 -0.73 -4.97 2.80
CA SER A 63 -2.15 -4.79 2.53
C SER A 63 -2.97 -5.92 3.13
N TRP A 64 -4.12 -5.59 3.70
CA TRP A 64 -5.03 -6.59 4.28
C TRP A 64 -6.01 -7.14 3.25
N LEU A 65 -6.26 -8.42 3.36
CA LEU A 65 -7.37 -9.09 2.68
C LEU A 65 -8.70 -8.68 3.31
N SER A 66 -9.80 -9.07 2.69
CA SER A 66 -11.13 -8.74 3.18
C SER A 66 -11.47 -9.44 4.48
N LYS A 67 -12.22 -8.76 5.33
CA LYS A 67 -12.77 -9.32 6.56
C LYS A 67 -13.80 -10.42 6.22
N ASN A 68 -13.85 -11.49 7.02
CA ASN A 68 -14.81 -12.60 6.86
C ASN A 68 -14.73 -13.24 5.46
N SER A 69 -13.54 -13.47 4.97
CA SER A 69 -13.27 -13.98 3.64
C SER A 69 -13.21 -15.52 3.58
N THR A 70 -13.11 -16.02 2.37
CA THR A 70 -12.84 -17.43 2.08
C THR A 70 -11.47 -17.55 1.42
N THR A 71 -10.89 -18.76 1.41
CA THR A 71 -9.60 -19.00 0.74
C THR A 71 -9.67 -18.63 -0.75
N GLU A 72 -10.77 -18.98 -1.42
CA GLU A 72 -10.97 -18.69 -2.85
C GLU A 72 -11.05 -17.18 -3.11
N TYR A 73 -11.74 -16.45 -2.24
CA TYR A 73 -11.84 -15.00 -2.37
C TYR A 73 -10.48 -14.33 -2.08
N ASP A 74 -9.77 -14.80 -1.08
CA ASP A 74 -8.43 -14.30 -0.77
C ASP A 74 -7.46 -14.43 -1.95
N GLU A 75 -7.51 -15.57 -2.65
CA GLU A 75 -6.71 -15.78 -3.85
C GLU A 75 -7.11 -14.80 -4.97
N ALA A 76 -8.41 -14.59 -5.17
CA ALA A 76 -8.91 -13.66 -6.18
C ALA A 76 -8.56 -12.21 -5.85
N VAL A 77 -8.67 -11.81 -4.59
CA VAL A 77 -8.32 -10.45 -4.12
C VAL A 77 -6.81 -10.23 -4.25
N THR A 78 -6.01 -11.22 -3.87
CA THR A 78 -4.56 -11.14 -4.02
C THR A 78 -4.16 -10.92 -5.48
N ALA A 79 -4.74 -11.69 -6.39
CA ALA A 79 -4.51 -11.54 -7.83
C ALA A 79 -4.93 -10.15 -8.33
N ALA A 80 -6.08 -9.64 -7.86
CA ALA A 80 -6.57 -8.32 -8.22
C ALA A 80 -5.64 -7.21 -7.74
N LYS A 81 -5.14 -7.29 -6.51
CA LYS A 81 -4.20 -6.32 -5.94
C LYS A 81 -2.86 -6.32 -6.67
N LEU A 82 -2.32 -7.51 -6.96
CA LEU A 82 -1.07 -7.62 -7.73
C LEU A 82 -1.24 -7.07 -9.14
N GLY A 83 -2.36 -7.35 -9.79
CA GLY A 83 -2.69 -6.80 -11.10
C GLY A 83 -2.81 -5.28 -11.08
N TRP A 84 -3.42 -4.74 -10.03
CA TRP A 84 -3.55 -3.29 -9.85
C TRP A 84 -2.18 -2.60 -9.72
N LEU A 85 -1.28 -3.17 -8.93
CA LEU A 85 0.09 -2.66 -8.80
C LEU A 85 0.84 -2.71 -10.14
N ASN A 86 0.71 -3.82 -10.86
CA ASN A 86 1.33 -3.97 -12.17
C ASN A 86 0.77 -2.99 -13.21
N GLN A 87 -0.49 -2.62 -13.11
CA GLN A 87 -1.11 -1.64 -14.00
C GLN A 87 -0.69 -0.21 -13.68
N HIS A 88 -0.70 0.18 -12.41
CA HIS A 88 -0.55 1.58 -11.98
C HIS A 88 0.86 1.95 -11.53
N LEU A 89 1.67 1.00 -11.13
CA LEU A 89 3.05 1.19 -10.70
C LEU A 89 3.98 0.19 -11.40
N LYS A 90 3.79 0.00 -12.68
CA LYS A 90 4.50 -0.99 -13.50
C LYS A 90 6.03 -0.81 -13.46
N SER A 91 6.51 0.43 -13.39
CA SER A 91 7.94 0.72 -13.39
C SER A 91 8.60 0.55 -12.01
N VAL A 92 7.82 0.30 -10.96
CA VAL A 92 8.33 0.10 -9.60
C VAL A 92 8.55 -1.38 -9.36
N ASP A 93 9.78 -1.73 -9.05
CA ASP A 93 10.15 -3.10 -8.68
C ASP A 93 10.09 -3.21 -7.14
N PHE A 94 8.96 -3.64 -6.62
CA PHE A 94 8.76 -3.73 -5.18
C PHE A 94 9.71 -4.75 -4.56
N ASP A 95 10.41 -4.36 -3.51
CA ASP A 95 11.30 -5.27 -2.78
C ASP A 95 10.51 -6.35 -2.04
N LYS A 96 9.36 -5.98 -1.47
CA LYS A 96 8.47 -6.91 -0.78
C LYS A 96 7.01 -6.51 -0.97
N ILE A 97 6.15 -7.51 -1.13
CA ILE A 97 4.70 -7.34 -1.16
C ILE A 97 4.08 -8.35 -0.19
N HIS A 98 3.46 -7.82 0.86
CA HIS A 98 2.72 -8.61 1.85
C HIS A 98 1.24 -8.33 1.72
N ILE A 99 0.48 -9.32 1.23
CA ILE A 99 -0.99 -9.27 1.19
C ILE A 99 -1.44 -10.33 2.18
N VAL A 100 -1.98 -9.89 3.30
CA VAL A 100 -2.13 -10.71 4.51
C VAL A 100 -3.55 -10.65 5.06
N ASP A 101 -3.88 -11.56 5.96
CA ASP A 101 -5.21 -11.63 6.55
C ASP A 101 -5.59 -10.33 7.25
N TYR A 102 -6.88 -10.01 7.18
CA TYR A 102 -7.44 -8.83 7.83
C TYR A 102 -7.06 -8.80 9.32
N GLY A 103 -6.56 -7.67 9.76
CA GLY A 103 -6.20 -7.46 11.15
C GLY A 103 -4.80 -7.92 11.55
N THR A 104 -4.04 -8.51 10.64
CA THR A 104 -2.63 -8.85 10.91
C THR A 104 -1.86 -7.58 11.28
N PRO A 105 -1.18 -7.53 12.43
CA PRO A 105 -0.42 -6.34 12.80
C PRO A 105 0.63 -6.01 11.73
N LYS A 106 0.58 -4.82 11.17
CA LYS A 106 1.53 -4.40 10.13
C LYS A 106 2.95 -4.28 10.67
N THR A 107 3.08 -4.01 11.97
CA THR A 107 4.38 -4.00 12.66
C THR A 107 5.11 -5.34 12.60
N SER A 108 4.39 -6.44 12.35
CA SER A 108 4.99 -7.77 12.16
C SER A 108 5.93 -7.84 10.96
N PHE A 109 5.78 -6.95 10.00
CA PHE A 109 6.58 -6.90 8.77
C PHE A 109 7.65 -5.82 8.80
N ARG A 110 7.67 -4.99 9.85
CA ARG A 110 8.67 -3.94 10.03
C ARG A 110 10.05 -4.57 10.16
N GLU A 111 11.01 -4.06 9.39
CA GLU A 111 12.36 -4.63 9.33
C GLU A 111 13.37 -3.83 10.12
N THR A 112 13.20 -2.50 10.19
CA THR A 112 14.08 -1.62 10.98
C THR A 112 13.25 -0.62 11.78
N ASP A 113 13.85 -0.05 12.80
CA ASP A 113 13.20 0.99 13.62
C ASP A 113 12.92 2.28 12.84
N GLU A 114 13.57 2.46 11.70
CA GLU A 114 13.43 3.64 10.85
C GLU A 114 12.43 3.44 9.71
N ASP A 115 11.87 2.24 9.56
CA ASP A 115 10.89 1.94 8.52
C ASP A 115 9.68 2.87 8.61
N ILE A 116 9.20 3.31 7.45
CA ILE A 116 8.09 4.25 7.31
C ILE A 116 6.85 3.49 6.82
N LEU A 117 5.68 3.87 7.32
CA LEU A 117 4.40 3.35 6.85
C LEU A 117 3.48 4.48 6.43
N PHE A 118 2.89 4.35 5.23
CA PHE A 118 1.77 5.19 4.79
C PHE A 118 0.49 4.36 4.86
N ASP A 119 -0.46 4.80 5.67
CA ASP A 119 -1.71 4.08 5.92
C ASP A 119 -2.82 5.06 6.28
N ASP A 120 -4.01 4.89 5.71
CA ASP A 120 -5.17 5.73 6.02
C ASP A 120 -5.82 5.39 7.36
N GLU A 121 -5.51 4.22 7.92
CA GLU A 121 -6.12 3.75 9.15
C GLU A 121 -5.37 4.22 10.38
N GLU A 122 -6.06 4.96 11.24
CA GLU A 122 -5.49 5.54 12.46
C GLU A 122 -4.90 4.46 13.37
N ARG A 123 -5.59 3.34 13.54
CA ARG A 123 -5.13 2.22 14.37
C ARG A 123 -3.76 1.71 13.92
N ASN A 124 -3.57 1.55 12.61
CA ASN A 124 -2.31 1.08 12.06
C ASN A 124 -1.19 2.09 12.27
N ARG A 125 -1.48 3.38 12.12
CA ARG A 125 -0.50 4.44 12.39
C ARG A 125 -0.13 4.52 13.86
N GLU A 126 -1.10 4.39 14.77
CA GLU A 126 -0.83 4.40 16.21
C GLU A 126 0.06 3.23 16.63
N GLU A 127 -0.22 2.03 16.11
CA GLU A 127 0.61 0.85 16.39
C GLU A 127 2.01 0.98 15.82
N TRP A 128 2.16 1.61 14.64
CA TRP A 128 3.47 1.80 14.00
C TRP A 128 4.33 2.84 14.72
N GLY A 129 3.74 3.93 15.13
CA GLY A 129 4.41 5.02 15.84
C GLY A 129 4.70 6.24 14.96
N ASP A 130 5.73 6.99 15.34
CA ASP A 130 6.02 8.32 14.77
C ASP A 130 6.41 8.30 13.29
N ASP A 131 6.90 7.17 12.78
CA ASP A 131 7.28 7.03 11.37
C ASP A 131 6.13 6.56 10.50
N SER A 132 4.88 6.87 10.86
CA SER A 132 3.71 6.62 10.05
C SER A 132 3.02 7.91 9.65
N TYR A 133 2.43 7.90 8.45
CA TYR A 133 1.87 9.11 7.84
C TYR A 133 0.57 8.80 7.12
N LEU A 134 -0.26 9.85 6.95
CA LEU A 134 -1.48 9.81 6.17
C LEU A 134 -1.19 9.77 4.66
N PRO A 135 -2.14 9.27 3.84
CA PRO A 135 -1.98 9.25 2.39
C PRO A 135 -1.65 10.61 1.77
N ASN A 136 -2.25 11.68 2.29
CA ASN A 136 -2.02 13.04 1.78
C ASN A 136 -0.58 13.52 1.97
N ASP A 137 0.18 12.86 2.82
CA ASP A 137 1.58 13.23 3.12
C ASP A 137 2.60 12.46 2.27
N ILE A 138 2.15 11.52 1.43
CA ILE A 138 3.06 10.63 0.68
C ILE A 138 4.09 11.43 -0.12
N ILE A 139 3.65 12.28 -1.01
CA ILE A 139 4.55 13.00 -1.94
C ILE A 139 5.52 13.89 -1.18
N GLU A 140 5.03 14.64 -0.18
CA GLU A 140 5.88 15.53 0.62
C GLU A 140 6.94 14.76 1.40
N GLN A 141 6.56 13.65 2.03
CA GLN A 141 7.49 12.83 2.82
C GLN A 141 8.55 12.17 1.92
N LEU A 142 8.16 11.65 0.77
CA LEU A 142 9.12 11.07 -0.18
C LEU A 142 10.09 12.13 -0.72
N LYS A 143 9.57 13.32 -0.99
CA LYS A 143 10.38 14.47 -1.40
C LYS A 143 11.43 14.82 -0.34
N ASN A 144 11.02 14.84 0.93
CA ASN A 144 11.91 15.13 2.05
C ASN A 144 13.00 14.07 2.19
N LEU A 145 12.65 12.79 2.04
CA LEU A 145 13.63 11.70 2.07
C LEU A 145 14.68 11.83 0.95
N LEU A 146 14.23 12.19 -0.26
CA LEU A 146 15.13 12.40 -1.39
C LEU A 146 16.05 13.60 -1.17
N LYS A 147 15.54 14.66 -0.57
CA LYS A 147 16.32 15.86 -0.25
C LYS A 147 17.37 15.56 0.81
N ASP A 148 17.03 14.81 1.83
CA ASP A 148 17.94 14.43 2.91
C ASP A 148 19.04 13.46 2.43
N ALA A 149 18.79 12.73 1.34
CA ALA A 149 19.76 11.80 0.76
C ALA A 149 20.79 12.47 -0.17
N GLU A 150 20.61 13.75 -0.46
CA GLU A 150 21.55 14.50 -1.31
C GLU A 150 22.91 14.83 -0.64
#